data_a1e655bbae82348493d9db581630757b
#
_entry.id   a1e655bbae82348493d9db581630757b
#
_cell.length_a   1.000
_cell.length_b   1.000
_cell.length_c   1.000
_cell.angle_alpha   90.00
_cell.angle_beta   90.00
_cell.angle_gamma   90.00
#
_symmetry.space_group_name_H-M   'P 1'
#
loop_
_entity.id
_entity.type
_entity.pdbx_description
1 polymer ?
#
loop_
_entity_poly.entity_id
_entity_poly.type
_entity_poly.pdbx_seq_one_letter_code
_entity_poly.pdbx_strand_id
1 'polypeptide(L)'
;MRAIITADPDNGLDGLKVTDIPEPAAPKGDQILVRLLGSSLNFHDLGVAMGTLNKVQDRILLADGAGVVEAVGDEVTDFAPGDEVVSCFFPDWQAGGPLIGDFSRTPGDGIDGYARDQVVTPQSWFTKAPKGWTATESSTITTAGLTAWRALVTEGKIKAGDKVLLLGTGGVSVYALQLAKGMGAKVAITSSSNDKLEQAKALGADFTVNYKVDENWGETIAEWSAGGVDVVVEVGGPGTLAQSITACRVSGKIVLIGVLTGMTGDVPTALMMLKQIRLQGIVVGNRQEQQDMVKALEQLDIKPVIDKTFALEELADAFRYELSAAHFGKIAIDYTR
;
A
#
# COMPACT_ATOMS: atom_id res chain seq x y z
N MET A 1 -12.81 20.52 14.42
CA MET A 1 -12.01 19.28 14.46
C MET A 1 -10.66 19.48 13.79
N ARG A 2 -9.62 18.72 14.20
CA ARG A 2 -8.26 18.82 13.63
C ARG A 2 -8.25 18.30 12.19
N ALA A 3 -7.38 18.90 11.37
CA ALA A 3 -6.98 18.39 10.05
C ALA A 3 -5.54 18.79 9.74
N ILE A 4 -4.86 18.02 8.89
CA ILE A 4 -3.55 18.38 8.33
C ILE A 4 -3.74 18.69 6.85
N ILE A 5 -3.34 19.89 6.45
CA ILE A 5 -3.49 20.39 5.09
C ILE A 5 -2.16 20.82 4.46
N THR A 6 -2.13 20.84 3.14
CA THR A 6 -1.06 21.45 2.32
C THR A 6 -1.24 22.97 2.27
N ALA A 7 -0.95 23.69 3.38
CA ALA A 7 -1.18 25.13 3.45
C ALA A 7 -0.26 25.93 2.50
N ASP A 8 0.95 25.43 2.29
CA ASP A 8 1.93 25.98 1.35
C ASP A 8 2.61 24.85 0.56
N PRO A 9 2.01 24.39 -0.56
CA PRO A 9 2.53 23.28 -1.34
C PRO A 9 3.87 23.59 -2.06
N ASP A 10 4.30 24.85 -2.12
CA ASP A 10 5.62 25.24 -2.63
C ASP A 10 6.74 24.96 -1.64
N ASN A 11 6.40 24.83 -0.36
CA ASN A 11 7.35 24.60 0.73
C ASN A 11 7.42 23.12 1.15
N GLY A 12 6.81 22.20 0.40
CA GLY A 12 6.84 20.76 0.64
C GLY A 12 6.37 20.40 2.06
N LEU A 13 7.14 19.57 2.76
CA LEU A 13 6.76 19.10 4.12
C LEU A 13 6.73 20.24 5.16
N ASP A 14 7.47 21.31 4.97
CA ASP A 14 7.44 22.48 5.84
C ASP A 14 6.18 23.36 5.61
N GLY A 15 5.51 23.13 4.48
CA GLY A 15 4.24 23.77 4.14
C GLY A 15 3.00 23.04 4.69
N LEU A 16 3.17 21.93 5.39
CA LEU A 16 2.08 21.22 6.06
C LEU A 16 1.65 21.97 7.32
N LYS A 17 0.34 22.02 7.56
CA LYS A 17 -0.21 22.74 8.70
C LYS A 17 -1.33 21.96 9.39
N VAL A 18 -1.24 21.87 10.70
CA VAL A 18 -2.38 21.51 11.55
C VAL A 18 -3.37 22.69 11.56
N THR A 19 -4.62 22.43 11.28
CA THR A 19 -5.66 23.46 11.25
C THR A 19 -6.96 22.93 11.85
N ASP A 20 -7.80 23.86 12.32
CA ASP A 20 -9.16 23.54 12.74
C ASP A 20 -10.11 23.75 11.56
N ILE A 21 -10.90 22.72 11.28
CA ILE A 21 -11.97 22.77 10.28
C ILE A 21 -13.34 22.49 10.94
N PRO A 22 -14.45 22.91 10.32
CA PRO A 22 -15.78 22.60 10.84
C PRO A 22 -16.00 21.09 10.98
N GLU A 23 -16.78 20.67 11.97
CA GLU A 23 -17.28 19.30 12.05
C GLU A 23 -18.20 19.00 10.85
N PRO A 24 -18.19 17.76 10.33
CA PRO A 24 -19.08 17.38 9.26
C PRO A 24 -20.54 17.40 9.73
N ALA A 25 -21.46 17.66 8.78
CA ALA A 25 -22.88 17.53 9.06
C ALA A 25 -23.26 16.07 9.34
N ALA A 26 -24.41 15.85 10.01
CA ALA A 26 -24.94 14.51 10.24
C ALA A 26 -25.11 13.74 8.91
N PRO A 27 -24.79 12.44 8.86
CA PRO A 27 -24.93 11.63 7.67
C PRO A 27 -26.39 11.47 7.25
N LYS A 28 -26.64 11.40 5.93
CA LYS A 28 -27.97 11.25 5.31
C LYS A 28 -27.92 10.20 4.21
N GLY A 29 -29.06 9.57 3.92
CA GLY A 29 -29.14 8.57 2.86
C GLY A 29 -28.17 7.42 3.10
N ASP A 30 -27.27 7.16 2.15
CA ASP A 30 -26.25 6.10 2.18
C ASP A 30 -24.94 6.49 2.91
N GLN A 31 -24.90 7.66 3.54
CA GLN A 31 -23.69 8.18 4.18
C GLN A 31 -23.45 7.60 5.57
N ILE A 32 -22.19 7.45 5.93
CA ILE A 32 -21.70 7.13 7.28
C ILE A 32 -20.82 8.25 7.83
N LEU A 33 -20.92 8.52 9.12
CA LEU A 33 -19.97 9.35 9.87
C LEU A 33 -18.94 8.41 10.50
N VAL A 34 -17.69 8.59 10.14
CA VAL A 34 -16.56 7.82 10.69
C VAL A 34 -15.69 8.73 11.53
N ARG A 35 -15.46 8.37 12.79
CA ARG A 35 -14.40 8.94 13.62
C ARG A 35 -13.12 8.19 13.28
N LEU A 36 -12.15 8.91 12.72
CA LEU A 36 -10.86 8.37 12.32
C LEU A 36 -9.95 8.25 13.54
N LEU A 37 -9.30 7.12 13.68
CA LEU A 37 -8.43 6.79 14.81
C LEU A 37 -7.00 6.47 14.38
N GLY A 38 -6.79 6.22 13.10
CA GLY A 38 -5.47 5.94 12.58
C GLY A 38 -5.38 6.03 11.05
N SER A 39 -4.16 6.20 10.60
CA SER A 39 -3.77 6.21 9.19
C SER A 39 -2.41 5.56 9.02
N SER A 40 -1.93 5.49 7.78
CA SER A 40 -0.59 5.00 7.47
C SER A 40 0.00 5.67 6.23
N LEU A 41 1.32 5.77 6.14
CA LEU A 41 2.00 6.49 5.07
C LEU A 41 2.28 5.61 3.86
N ASN A 42 2.24 6.24 2.68
CA ASN A 42 2.62 5.65 1.41
C ASN A 42 3.37 6.69 0.57
N PHE A 43 4.27 6.24 -0.31
CA PHE A 43 5.00 7.14 -1.22
C PHE A 43 4.09 8.02 -2.07
N HIS A 44 2.86 7.61 -2.33
CA HIS A 44 1.86 8.44 -2.99
C HIS A 44 1.52 9.67 -2.14
N ASP A 45 1.20 9.46 -0.87
CA ASP A 45 0.87 10.55 0.07
C ASP A 45 2.05 11.53 0.21
N LEU A 46 3.29 10.98 0.29
CA LEU A 46 4.51 11.79 0.30
C LEU A 46 4.64 12.62 -0.97
N GLY A 47 4.36 12.04 -2.15
CA GLY A 47 4.39 12.75 -3.43
C GLY A 47 3.41 13.93 -3.47
N VAL A 48 2.21 13.77 -2.90
CA VAL A 48 1.23 14.85 -2.76
C VAL A 48 1.71 15.89 -1.75
N ALA A 49 2.15 15.47 -0.56
CA ALA A 49 2.65 16.36 0.48
C ALA A 49 3.84 17.21 0.03
N MET A 50 4.70 16.67 -0.85
CA MET A 50 5.84 17.37 -1.45
C MET A 50 5.46 18.21 -2.68
N GLY A 51 4.19 18.15 -3.15
CA GLY A 51 3.76 18.83 -4.37
C GLY A 51 4.39 18.28 -5.66
N THR A 52 4.92 17.06 -5.65
CA THR A 52 5.59 16.44 -6.81
C THR A 52 4.63 15.64 -7.70
N LEU A 53 3.52 15.15 -7.17
CA LEU A 53 2.47 14.46 -7.93
C LEU A 53 1.34 15.41 -8.31
N ASN A 54 0.76 16.07 -7.31
CA ASN A 54 -0.33 17.01 -7.49
C ASN A 54 -0.13 18.19 -6.54
N LYS A 55 -0.11 19.40 -7.07
CA LYS A 55 0.16 20.60 -6.30
C LYS A 55 -1.15 21.32 -6.00
N VAL A 56 -1.79 20.96 -4.91
CA VAL A 56 -3.07 21.52 -4.48
C VAL A 56 -2.92 22.17 -3.11
N GLN A 57 -3.33 23.44 -3.01
CA GLN A 57 -3.38 24.15 -1.73
C GLN A 57 -4.60 23.72 -0.92
N ASP A 58 -4.45 23.70 0.40
CA ASP A 58 -5.45 23.39 1.40
C ASP A 58 -6.05 21.96 1.27
N ARG A 59 -5.35 21.04 0.59
CA ARG A 59 -5.74 19.62 0.51
C ARG A 59 -5.54 18.94 1.88
N ILE A 60 -6.58 18.29 2.42
CA ILE A 60 -6.44 17.35 3.53
C ILE A 60 -5.78 16.09 3.01
N LEU A 61 -4.63 15.73 3.60
CA LEU A 61 -3.78 14.63 3.15
C LEU A 61 -4.31 13.24 3.54
N LEU A 62 -3.59 12.22 3.10
CA LEU A 62 -3.68 10.79 3.41
C LEU A 62 -4.85 10.06 2.75
N ALA A 63 -4.50 9.02 1.98
CA ALA A 63 -5.44 8.10 1.36
C ALA A 63 -5.89 6.99 2.33
N ASP A 64 -5.00 6.58 3.23
CA ASP A 64 -5.29 5.56 4.23
C ASP A 64 -6.05 6.17 5.40
N GLY A 65 -7.10 5.50 5.86
CA GLY A 65 -7.88 5.91 7.03
C GLY A 65 -8.62 4.74 7.64
N ALA A 66 -8.57 4.62 8.97
CA ALA A 66 -9.35 3.64 9.71
C ALA A 66 -9.92 4.24 10.98
N GLY A 67 -11.06 3.74 11.41
CA GLY A 67 -11.75 4.27 12.57
C GLY A 67 -13.03 3.52 12.88
N VAL A 68 -13.96 4.21 13.54
CA VAL A 68 -15.23 3.65 14.00
C VAL A 68 -16.39 4.45 13.42
N VAL A 69 -17.41 3.77 12.94
CA VAL A 69 -18.68 4.38 12.53
C VAL A 69 -19.36 4.94 13.76
N GLU A 70 -19.66 6.24 13.79
CA GLU A 70 -20.37 6.90 14.89
C GLU A 70 -21.85 7.08 14.60
N ALA A 71 -22.21 7.32 13.35
CA ALA A 71 -23.59 7.47 12.91
C ALA A 71 -23.78 7.02 11.45
N VAL A 72 -25.00 6.68 11.08
CA VAL A 72 -25.36 6.23 9.74
C VAL A 72 -26.62 6.97 9.26
N GLY A 73 -26.70 7.21 7.96
CA GLY A 73 -27.92 7.67 7.31
C GLY A 73 -28.96 6.56 7.16
N ASP A 74 -30.16 6.91 6.77
CA ASP A 74 -31.34 6.05 6.77
C ASP A 74 -31.35 4.98 5.64
N GLU A 75 -30.47 5.10 4.66
CA GLU A 75 -30.31 4.12 3.56
C GLU A 75 -29.08 3.21 3.76
N VAL A 76 -28.33 3.36 4.86
CA VAL A 76 -27.13 2.53 5.12
C VAL A 76 -27.54 1.12 5.51
N THR A 77 -26.94 0.13 4.84
CA THR A 77 -27.21 -1.29 5.06
C THR A 77 -26.00 -2.12 5.51
N ASP A 78 -24.77 -1.66 5.17
CA ASP A 78 -23.55 -2.43 5.39
C ASP A 78 -22.93 -2.20 6.77
N PHE A 79 -23.28 -1.10 7.44
CA PHE A 79 -22.66 -0.65 8.69
C PHE A 79 -23.67 -0.22 9.75
N ALA A 80 -23.24 -0.32 11.01
CA ALA A 80 -23.92 0.23 12.17
C ALA A 80 -22.94 1.03 13.04
N PRO A 81 -23.43 1.95 13.91
CA PRO A 81 -22.59 2.59 14.90
C PRO A 81 -21.82 1.58 15.74
N GLY A 82 -20.51 1.79 15.91
CA GLY A 82 -19.57 0.87 16.56
C GLY A 82 -18.80 -0.05 15.62
N ASP A 83 -19.17 -0.17 14.34
CA ASP A 83 -18.39 -0.95 13.37
C ASP A 83 -17.02 -0.32 13.13
N GLU A 84 -15.97 -1.15 13.20
CA GLU A 84 -14.61 -0.78 12.83
C GLU A 84 -14.45 -0.86 11.32
N VAL A 85 -13.91 0.21 10.72
CA VAL A 85 -13.85 0.36 9.25
C VAL A 85 -12.51 0.86 8.76
N VAL A 86 -12.21 0.53 7.51
CA VAL A 86 -10.99 0.96 6.79
C VAL A 86 -11.36 1.50 5.41
N SER A 87 -10.73 2.61 5.01
CA SER A 87 -11.00 3.32 3.77
C SER A 87 -10.65 2.52 2.52
N CYS A 88 -11.27 2.87 1.39
CA CYS A 88 -10.88 2.40 0.05
C CYS A 88 -10.04 3.46 -0.65
N PHE A 89 -8.94 3.05 -1.31
CA PHE A 89 -8.07 3.96 -2.06
C PHE A 89 -8.79 4.58 -3.27
N PHE A 90 -9.51 3.75 -4.01
CA PHE A 90 -10.39 4.16 -5.10
C PHE A 90 -11.86 3.96 -4.71
N PRO A 91 -12.48 4.94 -4.04
CA PRO A 91 -13.82 4.76 -3.48
C PRO A 91 -14.91 4.51 -4.53
N ASP A 92 -14.70 4.92 -5.77
CA ASP A 92 -15.64 4.74 -6.87
C ASP A 92 -15.42 3.42 -7.65
N TRP A 93 -14.38 2.65 -7.31
CA TRP A 93 -14.11 1.34 -7.92
C TRP A 93 -14.55 0.20 -7.01
N GLN A 94 -15.82 -0.18 -7.15
CA GLN A 94 -16.43 -1.15 -6.25
C GLN A 94 -16.02 -2.60 -6.53
N ALA A 95 -15.93 -3.00 -7.80
CA ALA A 95 -15.58 -4.36 -8.22
C ALA A 95 -15.19 -4.40 -9.71
N GLY A 96 -14.76 -5.57 -10.17
CA GLY A 96 -14.45 -5.84 -11.59
C GLY A 96 -13.07 -5.41 -12.02
N GLY A 97 -12.85 -5.37 -13.33
CA GLY A 97 -11.57 -4.99 -13.92
C GLY A 97 -11.22 -3.52 -13.70
N PRO A 98 -9.97 -3.09 -14.04
CA PRO A 98 -9.53 -1.71 -13.88
C PRO A 98 -10.39 -0.73 -14.67
N LEU A 99 -10.95 0.26 -13.97
CA LEU A 99 -11.79 1.30 -14.56
C LEU A 99 -11.21 2.70 -14.35
N ILE A 100 -10.32 2.87 -13.36
CA ILE A 100 -9.78 4.16 -12.94
C ILE A 100 -8.35 4.27 -13.44
N GLY A 101 -8.03 5.34 -14.16
CA GLY A 101 -6.71 5.61 -14.72
C GLY A 101 -6.05 6.88 -14.17
N ASP A 102 -6.66 7.54 -13.17
CA ASP A 102 -6.14 8.76 -12.55
C ASP A 102 -6.47 8.80 -11.05
N PHE A 103 -5.96 9.82 -10.36
CA PHE A 103 -6.15 10.01 -8.92
C PHE A 103 -7.15 11.13 -8.58
N SER A 104 -7.92 11.61 -9.56
CA SER A 104 -8.84 12.75 -9.40
C SER A 104 -9.90 12.55 -8.31
N ARG A 105 -10.20 11.32 -7.95
CA ARG A 105 -11.15 10.94 -6.92
C ARG A 105 -10.50 10.17 -5.75
N THR A 106 -9.17 10.13 -5.71
CA THR A 106 -8.44 9.48 -4.60
C THR A 106 -8.40 10.42 -3.40
N PRO A 107 -8.83 9.95 -2.20
CA PRO A 107 -8.68 10.72 -0.97
C PRO A 107 -7.20 11.06 -0.69
N GLY A 108 -6.96 12.30 -0.25
CA GLY A 108 -5.61 12.81 0.01
C GLY A 108 -4.90 13.37 -1.22
N ASP A 109 -5.40 13.11 -2.43
CA ASP A 109 -4.87 13.63 -3.69
C ASP A 109 -5.93 14.44 -4.44
N GLY A 110 -6.76 13.82 -5.26
CA GLY A 110 -7.80 14.52 -6.05
C GLY A 110 -8.93 15.10 -5.21
N ILE A 111 -9.22 14.51 -4.07
CA ILE A 111 -10.20 14.97 -3.08
C ILE A 111 -9.59 14.97 -1.68
N ASP A 112 -10.27 15.60 -0.71
CA ASP A 112 -9.81 15.63 0.68
C ASP A 112 -9.70 14.23 1.29
N GLY A 113 -8.55 14.00 1.92
CA GLY A 113 -8.17 12.73 2.52
C GLY A 113 -8.60 12.57 3.98
N TYR A 114 -7.90 11.66 4.65
CA TYR A 114 -8.27 11.22 5.98
C TYR A 114 -7.36 11.75 7.10
N ALA A 115 -6.44 12.69 6.83
CA ALA A 115 -5.67 13.38 7.88
C ALA A 115 -6.55 14.38 8.66
N ARG A 116 -7.63 13.89 9.27
CA ARG A 116 -8.63 14.66 10.05
C ARG A 116 -9.35 13.76 11.06
N ASP A 117 -10.00 14.36 12.07
CA ASP A 117 -10.66 13.59 13.13
C ASP A 117 -11.90 12.83 12.66
N GLN A 118 -12.72 13.42 11.78
CA GLN A 118 -13.98 12.83 11.32
C GLN A 118 -14.22 13.05 9.83
N VAL A 119 -14.98 12.13 9.24
CA VAL A 119 -15.44 12.25 7.84
C VAL A 119 -16.87 11.73 7.67
N VAL A 120 -17.65 12.38 6.82
CA VAL A 120 -18.92 11.86 6.31
C VAL A 120 -18.74 11.51 4.83
N THR A 121 -19.01 10.25 4.48
CA THR A 121 -18.86 9.73 3.11
C THR A 121 -19.95 8.71 2.81
N PRO A 122 -20.20 8.38 1.51
CA PRO A 122 -20.98 7.19 1.17
C PRO A 122 -20.39 5.93 1.86
N GLN A 123 -21.24 5.02 2.31
CA GLN A 123 -20.81 3.76 2.94
C GLN A 123 -19.87 2.93 2.03
N SER A 124 -20.02 3.06 0.72
CA SER A 124 -19.19 2.36 -0.26
C SER A 124 -17.72 2.75 -0.25
N TRP A 125 -17.34 3.84 0.43
CA TRP A 125 -15.95 4.30 0.54
C TRP A 125 -15.14 3.56 1.61
N PHE A 126 -15.79 2.71 2.38
CA PHE A 126 -15.19 1.93 3.45
C PHE A 126 -15.51 0.43 3.32
N THR A 127 -14.68 -0.40 3.92
CA THR A 127 -14.93 -1.81 4.20
C THR A 127 -14.83 -2.05 5.70
N LYS A 128 -15.37 -3.17 6.20
CA LYS A 128 -15.11 -3.60 7.58
C LYS A 128 -13.62 -3.87 7.77
N ALA A 129 -13.09 -3.47 8.91
CA ALA A 129 -11.72 -3.78 9.32
C ALA A 129 -11.62 -5.26 9.76
N PRO A 130 -10.42 -5.88 9.71
CA PRO A 130 -10.21 -7.21 10.27
C PRO A 130 -10.47 -7.20 11.79
N LYS A 131 -11.11 -8.26 12.29
CA LYS A 131 -11.44 -8.39 13.71
C LYS A 131 -10.20 -8.38 14.60
N GLY A 132 -10.25 -7.57 15.65
CA GLY A 132 -9.17 -7.48 16.63
C GLY A 132 -7.91 -6.76 16.14
N TRP A 133 -8.03 -5.99 15.04
CA TRP A 133 -6.99 -5.07 14.61
C TRP A 133 -7.24 -3.69 15.20
N THR A 134 -6.17 -2.99 15.58
CA THR A 134 -6.25 -1.57 15.90
C THR A 134 -6.52 -0.74 14.65
N ALA A 135 -6.93 0.52 14.79
CA ALA A 135 -7.13 1.40 13.66
C ALA A 135 -5.81 1.66 12.89
N THR A 136 -4.68 1.78 13.60
CA THR A 136 -3.35 1.91 12.99
C THR A 136 -2.96 0.68 12.18
N GLU A 137 -3.26 -0.52 12.66
CA GLU A 137 -3.06 -1.77 11.91
C GLU A 137 -3.98 -1.80 10.68
N SER A 138 -5.28 -1.53 10.85
CA SER A 138 -6.29 -1.59 9.80
C SER A 138 -6.02 -0.59 8.67
N SER A 139 -5.56 0.62 8.99
CA SER A 139 -5.26 1.65 7.99
C SER A 139 -4.22 1.22 6.96
N THR A 140 -3.31 0.32 7.33
CA THR A 140 -2.24 -0.16 6.45
C THR A 140 -2.75 -1.02 5.27
N ILE A 141 -4.04 -1.41 5.31
CA ILE A 141 -4.69 -2.22 4.26
C ILE A 141 -4.94 -1.40 3.01
N THR A 142 -5.45 -0.18 3.14
CA THR A 142 -6.00 0.64 2.05
C THR A 142 -5.10 0.72 0.83
N THR A 143 -3.84 1.02 1.02
CA THR A 143 -2.88 1.16 -0.09
C THR A 143 -1.93 -0.02 -0.15
N ALA A 144 -1.06 -0.20 0.84
CA ALA A 144 0.03 -1.17 0.77
C ALA A 144 -0.47 -2.63 0.81
N GLY A 145 -1.38 -2.93 1.73
CA GLY A 145 -1.93 -4.28 1.87
C GLY A 145 -2.69 -4.71 0.62
N LEU A 146 -3.63 -3.86 0.15
CA LEU A 146 -4.44 -4.14 -1.03
C LEU A 146 -3.60 -4.26 -2.31
N THR A 147 -2.56 -3.43 -2.45
CA THR A 147 -1.61 -3.54 -3.56
C THR A 147 -0.90 -4.90 -3.55
N ALA A 148 -0.41 -5.34 -2.39
CA ALA A 148 0.24 -6.64 -2.23
C ALA A 148 -0.74 -7.80 -2.55
N TRP A 149 -1.97 -7.73 -2.04
CA TRP A 149 -3.03 -8.70 -2.33
C TRP A 149 -3.31 -8.79 -3.83
N ARG A 150 -3.59 -7.67 -4.47
CA ARG A 150 -3.88 -7.64 -5.91
C ARG A 150 -2.70 -8.16 -6.72
N ALA A 151 -1.48 -7.77 -6.39
CA ALA A 151 -0.28 -8.24 -7.08
C ALA A 151 -0.11 -9.75 -7.01
N LEU A 152 -0.36 -10.35 -5.86
CA LEU A 152 -0.16 -11.78 -5.64
C LEU A 152 -1.37 -12.62 -6.09
N VAL A 153 -2.59 -12.20 -5.73
CA VAL A 153 -3.79 -13.01 -5.88
C VAL A 153 -4.50 -12.73 -7.19
N THR A 154 -4.85 -11.47 -7.46
CA THR A 154 -5.63 -11.14 -8.66
C THR A 154 -4.81 -11.27 -9.92
N GLU A 155 -3.63 -10.68 -9.97
CA GLU A 155 -2.77 -10.67 -11.17
C GLU A 155 -1.76 -11.81 -11.16
N GLY A 156 -1.08 -12.01 -10.02
CA GLY A 156 -0.09 -13.07 -9.82
C GLY A 156 -0.72 -14.46 -9.90
N LYS A 157 -1.92 -14.63 -9.34
CA LYS A 157 -2.61 -15.92 -9.20
C LYS A 157 -1.71 -16.96 -8.56
N ILE A 158 -1.08 -16.55 -7.44
CA ILE A 158 -0.17 -17.45 -6.72
C ILE A 158 -0.92 -18.65 -6.12
N LYS A 159 -0.20 -19.74 -6.00
CA LYS A 159 -0.65 -20.95 -5.34
C LYS A 159 0.47 -21.55 -4.50
N ALA A 160 0.13 -22.47 -3.62
CA ALA A 160 1.13 -23.17 -2.82
C ALA A 160 2.20 -23.82 -3.70
N GLY A 161 3.46 -23.63 -3.31
CA GLY A 161 4.64 -24.11 -4.03
C GLY A 161 5.19 -23.14 -5.08
N ASP A 162 4.47 -22.09 -5.47
CA ASP A 162 5.02 -21.04 -6.35
C ASP A 162 6.18 -20.30 -5.67
N LYS A 163 7.05 -19.72 -6.46
CA LYS A 163 8.17 -18.90 -6.02
C LYS A 163 7.90 -17.45 -6.36
N VAL A 164 8.06 -16.57 -5.38
CA VAL A 164 7.76 -15.15 -5.48
C VAL A 164 9.02 -14.35 -5.18
N LEU A 165 9.29 -13.34 -6.00
CA LEU A 165 10.34 -12.35 -5.75
C LEU A 165 9.69 -11.03 -5.32
N LEU A 166 10.19 -10.47 -4.22
CA LEU A 166 9.79 -9.17 -3.67
C LEU A 166 10.98 -8.21 -3.70
N LEU A 167 10.76 -7.00 -4.15
CA LEU A 167 11.79 -5.96 -4.21
C LEU A 167 11.66 -4.99 -3.04
N GLY A 168 12.75 -4.82 -2.27
CA GLY A 168 12.77 -3.94 -1.11
C GLY A 168 11.99 -4.49 0.09
N THR A 169 11.96 -3.72 1.16
CA THR A 169 11.39 -4.07 2.48
C THR A 169 10.42 -3.00 3.00
N GLY A 170 9.77 -2.28 2.09
CA GLY A 170 8.71 -1.34 2.39
C GLY A 170 7.36 -2.03 2.59
N GLY A 171 6.31 -1.23 2.80
CA GLY A 171 4.98 -1.72 3.17
C GLY A 171 4.41 -2.79 2.25
N VAL A 172 4.43 -2.56 0.92
CA VAL A 172 3.90 -3.53 -0.06
C VAL A 172 4.66 -4.85 0.00
N SER A 173 5.99 -4.81 0.00
CA SER A 173 6.83 -6.01 -0.04
C SER A 173 6.75 -6.83 1.25
N VAL A 174 6.64 -6.18 2.41
CA VAL A 174 6.48 -6.89 3.69
C VAL A 174 5.09 -7.52 3.80
N TYR A 175 4.02 -6.84 3.36
CA TYR A 175 2.71 -7.46 3.23
C TYR A 175 2.72 -8.65 2.25
N ALA A 176 3.35 -8.48 1.09
CA ALA A 176 3.46 -9.53 0.10
C ALA A 176 4.25 -10.75 0.63
N LEU A 177 5.30 -10.54 1.44
CA LEU A 177 6.02 -11.62 2.11
C LEU A 177 5.09 -12.43 3.02
N GLN A 178 4.37 -11.76 3.92
CA GLN A 178 3.46 -12.43 4.85
C GLN A 178 2.34 -13.18 4.13
N LEU A 179 1.69 -12.53 3.15
CA LEU A 179 0.61 -13.15 2.35
C LEU A 179 1.12 -14.35 1.55
N ALA A 180 2.23 -14.21 0.83
CA ALA A 180 2.80 -15.29 0.02
C ALA A 180 3.22 -16.49 0.89
N LYS A 181 3.83 -16.24 2.04
CA LYS A 181 4.17 -17.31 3.01
C LYS A 181 2.94 -17.99 3.58
N GLY A 182 1.94 -17.20 4.00
CA GLY A 182 0.67 -17.73 4.50
C GLY A 182 -0.08 -18.59 3.47
N MET A 183 0.08 -18.28 2.18
CA MET A 183 -0.51 -19.05 1.06
C MET A 183 0.39 -20.21 0.59
N GLY A 184 1.52 -20.50 1.26
CA GLY A 184 2.37 -21.64 0.97
C GLY A 184 3.37 -21.44 -0.17
N ALA A 185 3.66 -20.21 -0.58
CA ALA A 185 4.70 -19.92 -1.56
C ALA A 185 6.10 -19.88 -0.92
N LYS A 186 7.15 -20.00 -1.75
CA LYS A 186 8.54 -19.70 -1.40
C LYS A 186 8.85 -18.26 -1.80
N VAL A 187 9.51 -17.52 -0.93
CA VAL A 187 9.74 -16.09 -1.13
C VAL A 187 11.22 -15.75 -1.11
N ALA A 188 11.68 -15.10 -2.20
CA ALA A 188 12.92 -14.34 -2.23
C ALA A 188 12.61 -12.86 -2.02
N ILE A 189 13.45 -12.14 -1.29
CA ILE A 189 13.31 -10.70 -1.08
C ILE A 189 14.66 -10.00 -1.19
N THR A 190 14.67 -8.79 -1.80
CA THR A 190 15.87 -7.98 -1.92
C THR A 190 15.82 -6.78 -0.98
N SER A 191 16.99 -6.29 -0.55
CA SER A 191 17.14 -5.04 0.19
C SER A 191 18.53 -4.46 -0.01
N SER A 192 18.73 -3.19 0.36
CA SER A 192 20.07 -2.56 0.47
C SER A 192 20.67 -2.72 1.87
N SER A 193 19.94 -3.26 2.83
CA SER A 193 20.34 -3.37 4.24
C SER A 193 20.30 -4.82 4.69
N ASN A 194 21.42 -5.32 5.23
CA ASN A 194 21.50 -6.67 5.79
C ASN A 194 20.60 -6.83 7.01
N ASP A 195 20.46 -5.80 7.85
CA ASP A 195 19.59 -5.86 9.05
C ASP A 195 18.13 -6.04 8.66
N LYS A 196 17.67 -5.37 7.58
CA LYS A 196 16.32 -5.57 7.05
C LYS A 196 16.15 -6.94 6.39
N LEU A 197 17.18 -7.49 5.80
CA LEU A 197 17.16 -8.87 5.27
C LEU A 197 17.04 -9.91 6.39
N GLU A 198 17.69 -9.70 7.53
CA GLU A 198 17.52 -10.57 8.71
C GLU A 198 16.08 -10.47 9.27
N GLN A 199 15.48 -9.26 9.31
CA GLN A 199 14.07 -9.10 9.68
C GLN A 199 13.15 -9.84 8.70
N ALA A 200 13.42 -9.75 7.39
CA ALA A 200 12.65 -10.48 6.38
C ALA A 200 12.77 -12.00 6.52
N LYS A 201 13.95 -12.52 6.86
CA LYS A 201 14.14 -13.96 7.18
C LYS A 201 13.33 -14.36 8.41
N ALA A 202 13.33 -13.54 9.45
CA ALA A 202 12.55 -13.80 10.65
C ALA A 202 11.03 -13.84 10.37
N LEU A 203 10.56 -13.10 9.34
CA LEU A 203 9.17 -13.16 8.83
C LEU A 203 8.93 -14.32 7.85
N GLY A 204 9.93 -15.17 7.60
CA GLY A 204 9.79 -16.37 6.78
C GLY A 204 10.27 -16.27 5.34
N ALA A 205 11.03 -15.23 4.94
CA ALA A 205 11.66 -15.22 3.63
C ALA A 205 12.64 -16.40 3.48
N ASP A 206 12.47 -17.18 2.41
CA ASP A 206 13.29 -18.37 2.15
C ASP A 206 14.67 -18.02 1.57
N PHE A 207 14.77 -16.88 0.90
CA PHE A 207 16.00 -16.38 0.30
C PHE A 207 16.07 -14.85 0.35
N THR A 208 17.26 -14.33 0.59
CA THR A 208 17.47 -12.88 0.69
C THR A 208 18.70 -12.45 -0.08
N VAL A 209 18.64 -11.31 -0.76
CA VAL A 209 19.78 -10.76 -1.52
C VAL A 209 19.95 -9.28 -1.21
N ASN A 210 21.18 -8.89 -0.89
CA ASN A 210 21.55 -7.48 -0.82
C ASN A 210 21.99 -6.99 -2.20
N TYR A 211 21.14 -6.22 -2.87
CA TYR A 211 21.38 -5.75 -4.23
C TYR A 211 22.50 -4.71 -4.35
N LYS A 212 23.02 -4.18 -3.24
CA LYS A 212 24.22 -3.33 -3.24
C LYS A 212 25.52 -4.15 -3.23
N VAL A 213 25.43 -5.41 -2.84
CA VAL A 213 26.56 -6.35 -2.79
C VAL A 213 26.55 -7.24 -4.03
N ASP A 214 25.38 -7.70 -4.43
CA ASP A 214 25.17 -8.54 -5.60
C ASP A 214 24.41 -7.74 -6.67
N GLU A 215 25.17 -7.18 -7.62
CA GLU A 215 24.60 -6.41 -8.73
C GLU A 215 23.86 -7.29 -9.74
N ASN A 216 24.15 -8.59 -9.79
CA ASN A 216 23.53 -9.59 -10.65
C ASN A 216 22.45 -10.40 -9.93
N TRP A 217 21.78 -9.78 -8.94
CA TRP A 217 20.78 -10.44 -8.09
C TRP A 217 19.68 -11.18 -8.88
N GLY A 218 19.38 -10.75 -10.11
CA GLY A 218 18.43 -11.45 -10.97
C GLY A 218 18.86 -12.87 -11.35
N GLU A 219 20.15 -13.05 -11.64
CA GLU A 219 20.75 -14.37 -11.93
C GLU A 219 20.80 -15.22 -10.67
N THR A 220 21.27 -14.65 -9.57
CA THR A 220 21.32 -15.31 -8.26
C THR A 220 19.95 -15.84 -7.83
N ILE A 221 18.88 -15.06 -8.03
CA ILE A 221 17.50 -15.48 -7.73
C ILE A 221 17.02 -16.53 -8.72
N ALA A 222 17.35 -16.43 -10.01
CA ALA A 222 17.01 -17.45 -11.00
C ALA A 222 17.67 -18.81 -10.68
N GLU A 223 18.91 -18.80 -10.21
CA GLU A 223 19.62 -19.99 -9.75
C GLU A 223 18.97 -20.60 -8.49
N TRP A 224 18.75 -19.77 -7.44
CA TRP A 224 18.06 -20.23 -6.23
C TRP A 224 16.71 -20.86 -6.53
N SER A 225 15.95 -20.28 -7.46
CA SER A 225 14.64 -20.74 -7.84
C SER A 225 14.66 -21.90 -8.86
N ALA A 226 15.83 -22.38 -9.28
CA ALA A 226 16.01 -23.44 -10.27
C ALA A 226 15.26 -23.17 -11.59
N GLY A 227 15.53 -21.99 -12.18
CA GLY A 227 14.99 -21.60 -13.48
C GLY A 227 14.07 -20.38 -13.46
N GLY A 228 13.98 -19.70 -12.34
CA GLY A 228 13.28 -18.43 -12.16
C GLY A 228 12.02 -18.53 -11.32
N VAL A 229 11.58 -17.35 -10.84
CA VAL A 229 10.38 -17.21 -9.98
C VAL A 229 9.10 -17.12 -10.81
N ASP A 230 7.97 -17.53 -10.24
CA ASP A 230 6.66 -17.49 -10.86
C ASP A 230 6.10 -16.07 -10.96
N VAL A 231 6.28 -15.29 -9.90
CA VAL A 231 5.77 -13.93 -9.79
C VAL A 231 6.84 -13.01 -9.22
N VAL A 232 6.99 -11.83 -9.81
CA VAL A 232 7.79 -10.72 -9.28
C VAL A 232 6.85 -9.58 -8.90
N VAL A 233 6.98 -9.08 -7.68
CA VAL A 233 6.32 -7.86 -7.20
C VAL A 233 7.32 -6.71 -7.38
N GLU A 234 7.15 -5.95 -8.45
CA GLU A 234 8.11 -4.97 -8.95
C GLU A 234 7.72 -3.56 -8.49
N VAL A 235 8.51 -2.99 -7.58
CA VAL A 235 8.27 -1.63 -7.03
C VAL A 235 9.32 -0.61 -7.48
N GLY A 236 10.42 -1.07 -8.06
CA GLY A 236 11.53 -0.21 -8.47
C GLY A 236 11.30 0.46 -9.82
N GLY A 237 10.75 -0.25 -10.78
CA GLY A 237 10.55 0.25 -12.13
C GLY A 237 11.78 0.11 -13.02
N PRO A 238 12.13 1.14 -13.84
CA PRO A 238 13.12 0.99 -14.90
C PRO A 238 14.50 0.48 -14.43
N GLY A 239 14.97 0.94 -13.28
CA GLY A 239 16.29 0.58 -12.77
C GLY A 239 16.39 -0.85 -12.23
N THR A 240 15.27 -1.55 -12.01
CA THR A 240 15.24 -2.93 -11.49
C THR A 240 14.64 -3.93 -12.48
N LEU A 241 13.87 -3.45 -13.46
CA LEU A 241 13.06 -4.29 -14.33
C LEU A 241 13.91 -5.30 -15.14
N ALA A 242 15.11 -4.93 -15.57
CA ALA A 242 16.01 -5.85 -16.28
C ALA A 242 16.38 -7.07 -15.43
N GLN A 243 16.73 -6.85 -14.15
CA GLN A 243 17.02 -7.90 -13.21
C GLN A 243 15.78 -8.74 -12.86
N SER A 244 14.61 -8.09 -12.72
CA SER A 244 13.31 -8.76 -12.51
C SER A 244 12.96 -9.69 -13.67
N ILE A 245 13.20 -9.28 -14.93
CA ILE A 245 13.05 -10.12 -16.12
C ILE A 245 14.02 -11.30 -16.08
N THR A 246 15.27 -11.08 -15.65
CA THR A 246 16.25 -12.15 -15.50
C THR A 246 15.84 -13.15 -14.44
N ALA A 247 15.36 -12.70 -13.28
CA ALA A 247 14.90 -13.53 -12.18
C ALA A 247 13.62 -14.33 -12.49
N CYS A 248 12.78 -13.81 -13.37
CA CYS A 248 11.49 -14.41 -13.71
C CYS A 248 11.65 -15.66 -14.60
N ARG A 249 10.88 -16.71 -14.37
CA ARG A 249 10.88 -17.91 -15.22
C ARG A 249 10.23 -17.68 -16.57
N VAL A 250 10.37 -18.64 -17.49
CA VAL A 250 9.58 -18.68 -18.72
C VAL A 250 8.07 -18.70 -18.39
N SER A 251 7.29 -17.86 -19.05
CA SER A 251 5.85 -17.63 -18.81
C SER A 251 5.51 -17.17 -17.39
N GLY A 252 6.49 -16.60 -16.66
CA GLY A 252 6.25 -15.97 -15.37
C GLY A 252 5.58 -14.60 -15.50
N LYS A 253 5.32 -13.98 -14.37
CA LYS A 253 4.60 -12.70 -14.28
C LYS A 253 5.41 -11.68 -13.51
N ILE A 254 5.45 -10.46 -14.02
CA ILE A 254 5.99 -9.31 -13.32
C ILE A 254 4.84 -8.33 -13.11
N VAL A 255 4.51 -8.07 -11.86
CA VAL A 255 3.47 -7.09 -11.50
C VAL A 255 4.17 -5.79 -11.12
N LEU A 256 4.06 -4.80 -12.01
CA LEU A 256 4.68 -3.48 -11.88
C LEU A 256 3.77 -2.57 -11.07
N ILE A 257 4.25 -2.15 -9.91
CA ILE A 257 3.52 -1.36 -8.92
C ILE A 257 4.12 0.03 -8.77
N GLY A 258 5.44 0.12 -8.75
CA GLY A 258 6.17 1.34 -8.43
C GLY A 258 7.25 1.69 -9.45
N VAL A 259 7.67 2.94 -9.38
CA VAL A 259 8.69 3.54 -10.25
C VAL A 259 9.74 4.27 -9.41
N LEU A 260 10.14 3.69 -8.29
CA LEU A 260 11.05 4.30 -7.30
C LEU A 260 12.44 4.64 -7.87
N THR A 261 12.84 3.99 -8.97
CA THR A 261 14.12 4.26 -9.65
C THR A 261 13.99 5.18 -10.87
N GLY A 262 12.81 5.68 -11.16
CA GLY A 262 12.53 6.58 -12.29
C GLY A 262 11.23 6.28 -13.02
N MET A 263 10.75 7.26 -13.77
CA MET A 263 9.47 7.17 -14.51
C MET A 263 9.62 6.48 -15.87
N THR A 264 10.82 6.52 -16.46
CA THR A 264 11.13 5.95 -17.79
C THR A 264 12.51 5.32 -17.79
N GLY A 265 12.73 4.34 -18.67
CA GLY A 265 14.02 3.70 -18.87
C GLY A 265 13.95 2.53 -19.85
N ASP A 266 15.11 1.95 -20.13
CA ASP A 266 15.25 0.84 -21.06
C ASP A 266 14.70 -0.47 -20.49
N VAL A 267 14.00 -1.22 -21.34
CA VAL A 267 13.47 -2.55 -21.00
C VAL A 267 14.08 -3.57 -21.96
N PRO A 268 14.67 -4.68 -21.50
CA PRO A 268 15.25 -5.72 -22.35
C PRO A 268 14.12 -6.56 -23.00
N THR A 269 13.45 -5.95 -23.98
CA THR A 269 12.25 -6.50 -24.62
C THR A 269 12.51 -7.84 -25.31
N ALA A 270 13.71 -8.05 -25.88
CA ALA A 270 14.09 -9.33 -26.49
C ALA A 270 14.09 -10.47 -25.46
N LEU A 271 14.66 -10.25 -24.27
CA LEU A 271 14.66 -11.24 -23.19
C LEU A 271 13.25 -11.50 -22.66
N MET A 272 12.47 -10.43 -22.49
CA MET A 272 11.07 -10.55 -22.07
C MET A 272 10.24 -11.37 -23.08
N MET A 273 10.44 -11.14 -24.39
CA MET A 273 9.80 -11.90 -25.45
C MET A 273 10.22 -13.38 -25.45
N LEU A 274 11.53 -13.67 -25.37
CA LEU A 274 12.03 -15.04 -25.33
C LEU A 274 11.51 -15.83 -24.13
N LYS A 275 11.41 -15.19 -22.96
CA LYS A 275 10.84 -15.79 -21.76
C LYS A 275 9.30 -15.76 -21.74
N GLN A 276 8.64 -15.14 -22.72
CA GLN A 276 7.16 -15.04 -22.79
C GLN A 276 6.56 -14.48 -21.49
N ILE A 277 7.24 -13.49 -20.87
CA ILE A 277 6.85 -12.88 -19.60
C ILE A 277 5.61 -11.99 -19.80
N ARG A 278 4.70 -12.06 -18.86
CA ARG A 278 3.61 -11.07 -18.72
C ARG A 278 4.06 -9.96 -17.77
N LEU A 279 4.17 -8.74 -18.29
CA LEU A 279 4.36 -7.52 -17.49
C LEU A 279 3.00 -6.82 -17.35
N GLN A 280 2.52 -6.68 -16.09
CA GLN A 280 1.23 -6.10 -15.78
C GLN A 280 1.42 -4.93 -14.81
N GLY A 281 1.07 -3.71 -15.25
CA GLY A 281 0.99 -2.54 -14.36
C GLY A 281 -0.28 -2.58 -13.53
N ILE A 282 -0.18 -2.21 -12.25
CA ILE A 282 -1.32 -2.05 -11.35
C ILE A 282 -1.19 -0.80 -10.49
N VAL A 283 -2.31 -0.28 -10.05
CA VAL A 283 -2.41 0.71 -8.99
C VAL A 283 -3.42 0.21 -7.97
N VAL A 284 -2.96 -0.09 -6.75
CA VAL A 284 -3.79 -0.53 -5.62
C VAL A 284 -4.82 -1.60 -6.03
N GLY A 285 -6.10 -1.42 -5.71
CA GLY A 285 -7.19 -2.35 -6.01
C GLY A 285 -8.56 -1.75 -5.72
N ASN A 286 -9.61 -2.55 -5.90
CA ASN A 286 -11.00 -2.16 -5.68
C ASN A 286 -11.53 -2.62 -4.31
N ARG A 287 -12.75 -2.14 -3.97
CA ARG A 287 -13.42 -2.46 -2.70
C ARG A 287 -13.66 -3.96 -2.51
N GLN A 288 -14.05 -4.68 -3.56
CA GLN A 288 -14.27 -6.14 -3.47
C GLN A 288 -12.98 -6.88 -3.17
N GLU A 289 -11.87 -6.52 -3.82
CA GLU A 289 -10.55 -7.10 -3.55
C GLU A 289 -10.10 -6.82 -2.11
N GLN A 290 -10.41 -5.64 -1.56
CA GLN A 290 -10.13 -5.31 -0.16
C GLN A 290 -10.96 -6.19 0.80
N GLN A 291 -12.24 -6.39 0.54
CA GLN A 291 -13.09 -7.28 1.34
C GLN A 291 -12.59 -8.73 1.32
N ASP A 292 -12.14 -9.21 0.16
CA ASP A 292 -11.60 -10.56 0.03
C ASP A 292 -10.23 -10.70 0.74
N MET A 293 -9.40 -9.65 0.68
CA MET A 293 -8.16 -9.57 1.46
C MET A 293 -8.43 -9.59 2.97
N VAL A 294 -9.40 -8.83 3.47
CA VAL A 294 -9.76 -8.82 4.90
C VAL A 294 -10.11 -10.22 5.39
N LYS A 295 -10.94 -10.95 4.64
CA LYS A 295 -11.27 -12.35 4.95
C LYS A 295 -10.04 -13.26 5.00
N ALA A 296 -9.11 -13.06 4.05
CA ALA A 296 -7.87 -13.83 4.00
C ALA A 296 -6.94 -13.51 5.18
N LEU A 297 -6.79 -12.25 5.55
CA LEU A 297 -5.97 -11.83 6.69
C LEU A 297 -6.46 -12.45 8.01
N GLU A 298 -7.77 -12.49 8.22
CA GLU A 298 -8.37 -13.15 9.40
C GLU A 298 -8.10 -14.66 9.43
N GLN A 299 -8.14 -15.35 8.27
CA GLN A 299 -7.89 -16.78 8.18
C GLN A 299 -6.41 -17.15 8.28
N LEU A 300 -5.52 -16.29 7.80
CA LEU A 300 -4.07 -16.51 7.81
C LEU A 300 -3.40 -16.03 9.10
N ASP A 301 -4.17 -15.41 10.02
CA ASP A 301 -3.68 -14.83 11.27
C ASP A 301 -2.48 -13.86 11.04
N ILE A 302 -2.58 -13.07 9.99
CA ILE A 302 -1.54 -12.10 9.62
C ILE A 302 -1.83 -10.76 10.28
N LYS A 303 -0.80 -10.16 10.88
CA LYS A 303 -0.80 -8.77 11.37
C LYS A 303 0.21 -7.95 10.59
N PRO A 304 -0.07 -6.66 10.31
CA PRO A 304 0.89 -5.80 9.62
C PRO A 304 2.13 -5.55 10.46
N VAL A 305 3.27 -5.41 9.81
CA VAL A 305 4.49 -4.96 10.45
C VAL A 305 4.52 -3.44 10.42
N ILE A 306 4.35 -2.82 11.57
CA ILE A 306 4.44 -1.37 11.77
C ILE A 306 5.79 -1.08 12.43
N ASP A 307 6.66 -0.36 11.73
CA ASP A 307 8.00 -0.03 12.20
C ASP A 307 7.95 1.09 13.24
N LYS A 308 7.20 2.15 12.95
CA LYS A 308 7.06 3.31 13.83
C LYS A 308 5.68 3.94 13.72
N THR A 309 5.21 4.48 14.85
CA THR A 309 3.94 5.19 14.94
C THR A 309 4.17 6.62 15.41
N PHE A 310 3.55 7.58 14.73
CA PHE A 310 3.58 9.01 15.02
C PHE A 310 2.18 9.51 15.39
N ALA A 311 2.11 10.64 16.10
CA ALA A 311 0.84 11.35 16.27
C ALA A 311 0.43 12.06 14.97
N LEU A 312 -0.84 12.44 14.86
CA LEU A 312 -1.35 13.14 13.66
C LEU A 312 -0.60 14.45 13.42
N GLU A 313 -0.31 15.21 14.45
CA GLU A 313 0.41 16.48 14.39
C GLU A 313 1.88 16.33 13.98
N GLU A 314 2.45 15.11 14.11
CA GLU A 314 3.82 14.77 13.71
C GLU A 314 3.90 14.30 12.23
N LEU A 315 2.85 14.50 11.41
CA LEU A 315 2.77 13.96 10.05
C LEU A 315 3.97 14.37 9.18
N ALA A 316 4.45 15.62 9.29
CA ALA A 316 5.64 16.07 8.56
C ALA A 316 6.91 15.28 8.95
N ASP A 317 7.09 14.97 10.24
CA ASP A 317 8.23 14.18 10.72
C ASP A 317 8.10 12.71 10.34
N ALA A 318 6.88 12.18 10.29
CA ALA A 318 6.60 10.84 9.78
C ALA A 318 6.99 10.71 8.30
N PHE A 319 6.69 11.71 7.46
CA PHE A 319 7.14 11.75 6.05
C PHE A 319 8.66 11.91 5.93
N ARG A 320 9.31 12.72 6.78
CA ARG A 320 10.79 12.79 6.82
C ARG A 320 11.40 11.44 7.19
N TYR A 321 10.77 10.71 8.10
CA TYR A 321 11.18 9.35 8.43
C TYR A 321 11.00 8.39 7.26
N GLU A 322 9.89 8.49 6.51
CA GLU A 322 9.68 7.70 5.28
C GLU A 322 10.77 7.99 4.22
N LEU A 323 11.11 9.27 4.00
CA LEU A 323 12.19 9.70 3.09
C LEU A 323 13.57 9.14 3.48
N SER A 324 13.83 8.95 4.75
CA SER A 324 15.10 8.35 5.21
C SER A 324 15.29 6.90 4.76
N ALA A 325 14.21 6.26 4.30
CA ALA A 325 14.15 4.84 3.96
C ALA A 325 14.66 3.91 5.10
N ALA A 326 14.62 4.37 6.35
CA ALA A 326 15.07 3.58 7.52
C ALA A 326 14.05 2.50 7.91
N HIS A 327 12.76 2.73 7.69
CA HIS A 327 11.66 1.87 8.11
C HIS A 327 11.68 0.48 7.45
N PHE A 328 11.12 -0.50 8.16
CA PHE A 328 10.81 -1.86 7.67
C PHE A 328 9.29 -2.09 7.77
N GLY A 329 8.61 -2.35 6.66
CA GLY A 329 7.15 -2.45 6.64
C GLY A 329 6.47 -1.08 6.57
N LYS A 330 5.50 -0.80 7.47
CA LYS A 330 4.66 0.40 7.44
C LYS A 330 5.03 1.41 8.53
N ILE A 331 4.76 2.67 8.23
CA ILE A 331 4.73 3.78 9.20
C ILE A 331 3.27 4.11 9.45
N ALA A 332 2.84 4.15 10.71
CA ALA A 332 1.47 4.44 11.10
C ALA A 332 1.33 5.82 11.74
N ILE A 333 0.12 6.37 11.64
CA ILE A 333 -0.29 7.60 12.33
C ILE A 333 -1.44 7.25 13.28
N ASP A 334 -1.27 7.55 14.56
CA ASP A 334 -2.25 7.32 15.61
C ASP A 334 -2.88 8.65 16.02
N TYR A 335 -4.18 8.77 15.84
CA TYR A 335 -4.93 10.01 16.09
C TYR A 335 -5.32 10.17 17.55
N THR A 336 -5.06 9.15 18.37
CA THR A 336 -5.39 9.14 19.80
C THR A 336 -4.24 9.59 20.70
N ARG A 337 -3.09 9.87 20.11
CA ARG A 337 -1.89 10.37 20.81
C ARG A 337 -1.90 11.87 20.98
#